data_55a81b7278a6953e120b9d33a274a6be
#
_entry.id   55a81b7278a6953e120b9d33a274a6be
#
_cell.length_a   1.000
_cell.length_b   1.000
_cell.length_c   1.000
_cell.angle_alpha   90.00
_cell.angle_beta   90.00
_cell.angle_gamma   90.00
#
_symmetry.space_group_name_H-M   'P 1'
#
loop_
_entity.id
_entity.type
_entity.pdbx_description
1 polymer ?
#
loop_
_entity_poly.entity_id
_entity_poly.type
_entity_poly.pdbx_seq_one_letter_code
_entity_poly.pdbx_strand_id
1 'polypeptide(L)'
;GFPREANNVVETGGVRTNFRMPDLLSIGIGGGTIVDPDTLAVGPQSVGHRLTEAAIVFGGETMTLTDIAVAAGLAEIGENAAVASLSRQKVKSVTAVVARRLEEAVDRMKTHAAPEPLLVVGGGAMLAPKAMGGISEVLRVPHRGVANAVGAATAQVSGEVDRVFRDMTRDTLLAAAEAMARENAIAAGADPATLKTIEREDLPLAYLPGNAVRARVRVVGDIGTLAHPQNAK
;
A
#
# COMPACT_ATOMS: atom_id res chain seq x y z
N GLY A 1 -1.88 10.60 9.01
CA GLY A 1 -0.47 10.68 8.65
C GLY A 1 -0.24 10.07 7.28
N PHE A 2 0.80 10.51 6.61
CA PHE A 2 1.22 9.92 5.34
C PHE A 2 2.15 8.72 5.62
N PRO A 3 2.17 7.70 4.75
CA PRO A 3 3.10 6.59 4.89
C PRO A 3 4.55 7.10 4.76
N ARG A 4 5.48 6.43 5.45
CA ARG A 4 6.91 6.68 5.29
C ARG A 4 7.30 6.52 3.82
N GLU A 5 8.04 7.47 3.29
CA GLU A 5 8.55 7.42 1.93
C GLU A 5 9.94 6.79 1.89
N ALA A 6 10.16 5.92 0.93
CA ALA A 6 11.48 5.42 0.59
C ALA A 6 12.08 6.30 -0.52
N ASN A 7 13.33 6.74 -0.32
CA ASN A 7 14.13 7.37 -1.37
C ASN A 7 14.74 6.27 -2.26
N ASN A 8 13.92 5.53 -2.98
CA ASN A 8 14.39 4.50 -3.87
C ASN A 8 14.52 5.03 -5.30
N VAL A 9 15.72 4.91 -5.85
CA VAL A 9 15.94 5.05 -7.28
C VAL A 9 15.34 3.81 -7.95
N VAL A 10 14.22 3.98 -8.62
CA VAL A 10 13.60 2.90 -9.40
C VAL A 10 14.00 3.07 -10.85
N GLU A 11 14.55 2.02 -11.45
CA GLU A 11 14.82 1.98 -12.88
C GLU A 11 13.60 1.45 -13.62
N THR A 12 13.03 2.28 -14.49
CA THR A 12 11.89 1.91 -15.33
C THR A 12 12.27 2.09 -16.79
N GLY A 13 12.29 1.01 -17.55
CA GLY A 13 12.65 1.04 -18.97
C GLY A 13 14.08 1.54 -19.24
N GLY A 14 15.03 1.24 -18.35
CA GLY A 14 16.43 1.68 -18.47
C GLY A 14 16.67 3.14 -18.03
N VAL A 15 15.65 3.83 -17.53
CA VAL A 15 15.76 5.19 -17.01
C VAL A 15 15.67 5.17 -15.49
N ARG A 16 16.69 5.73 -14.84
CA ARG A 16 16.65 5.95 -13.38
C ARG A 16 15.67 7.06 -13.06
N THR A 17 14.63 6.71 -12.33
CA THR A 17 13.60 7.63 -11.87
C THR A 17 13.67 7.73 -10.34
N ASN A 18 13.61 8.95 -9.84
CA ASN A 18 13.56 9.22 -8.41
C ASN A 18 12.10 9.53 -8.02
N PHE A 19 11.26 8.50 -8.02
CA PHE A 19 9.89 8.63 -7.54
C PHE A 19 9.86 8.52 -6.03
N ARG A 20 9.08 9.37 -5.39
CA ARG A 20 8.66 9.15 -4.02
C ARG A 20 7.65 8.02 -3.99
N MET A 21 8.03 6.93 -3.38
CA MET A 21 7.15 5.78 -3.17
C MET A 21 6.99 5.53 -1.67
N PRO A 22 5.84 5.04 -1.23
CA PRO A 22 5.73 4.51 0.12
C PRO A 22 6.83 3.47 0.36
N ASP A 23 7.41 3.45 1.55
CA ASP A 23 8.36 2.41 1.92
C ASP A 23 7.63 1.08 2.01
N LEU A 24 7.95 0.16 1.13
CA LEU A 24 7.24 -1.11 0.93
C LEU A 24 8.21 -2.28 0.92
N LEU A 25 7.82 -3.36 1.58
CA LEU A 25 8.46 -4.66 1.47
C LEU A 25 7.46 -5.66 0.89
N SER A 26 7.69 -6.11 -0.34
CA SER A 26 6.87 -7.14 -0.97
C SER A 26 7.37 -8.52 -0.60
N ILE A 27 6.46 -9.38 -0.12
CA ILE A 27 6.72 -10.79 0.16
C ILE A 27 5.69 -11.65 -0.58
N GLY A 28 6.09 -12.83 -1.02
CA GLY A 28 5.24 -13.76 -1.78
C GLY A 28 4.23 -14.50 -0.89
N ILE A 29 3.42 -13.77 -0.11
CA ILE A 29 2.38 -14.32 0.76
C ILE A 29 1.05 -13.61 0.48
N GLY A 30 0.07 -14.36 0.02
CA GLY A 30 -1.28 -13.90 -0.24
C GLY A 30 -2.22 -15.10 -0.36
N GLY A 31 -3.54 -14.87 -0.42
CA GLY A 31 -4.52 -15.96 -0.50
C GLY A 31 -4.27 -16.93 -1.65
N GLY A 32 -3.87 -16.43 -2.81
CA GLY A 32 -3.57 -17.24 -4.00
C GLY A 32 -2.17 -17.86 -4.04
N THR A 33 -1.33 -17.64 -3.03
CA THR A 33 0.00 -18.27 -2.98
C THR A 33 -0.12 -19.78 -2.94
N ILE A 34 0.59 -20.47 -3.85
CA ILE A 34 0.57 -21.92 -3.97
C ILE A 34 1.35 -22.54 -2.82
N VAL A 35 0.81 -23.62 -2.29
CA VAL A 35 1.48 -24.48 -1.30
C VAL A 35 1.74 -25.83 -1.96
N ASP A 36 2.99 -26.26 -2.00
CA ASP A 36 3.35 -27.57 -2.50
C ASP A 36 2.83 -28.66 -1.55
N PRO A 37 2.03 -29.62 -2.03
CA PRO A 37 1.37 -30.60 -1.16
C PRO A 37 2.33 -31.62 -0.52
N ASP A 38 3.51 -31.83 -1.10
CA ASP A 38 4.49 -32.84 -0.64
C ASP A 38 5.54 -32.21 0.27
N THR A 39 6.12 -31.08 -0.17
CA THR A 39 7.21 -30.39 0.55
C THR A 39 6.71 -29.36 1.53
N LEU A 40 5.44 -28.93 1.41
CA LEU A 40 4.82 -27.81 2.14
C LEU A 40 5.54 -26.48 1.90
N ALA A 41 6.27 -26.35 0.79
CA ALA A 41 6.86 -25.08 0.38
C ALA A 41 5.77 -24.06 0.05
N VAL A 42 5.92 -22.84 0.56
CA VAL A 42 4.97 -21.74 0.37
C VAL A 42 5.52 -20.77 -0.66
N GLY A 43 4.83 -20.65 -1.81
CA GLY A 43 5.23 -19.74 -2.89
C GLY A 43 6.60 -20.06 -3.49
N PRO A 44 7.17 -19.14 -4.28
CA PRO A 44 6.68 -17.79 -4.59
C PRO A 44 5.53 -17.72 -5.61
N GLN A 45 5.17 -18.84 -6.25
CA GLN A 45 4.12 -18.89 -7.26
C GLN A 45 2.75 -18.61 -6.64
N SER A 46 1.85 -18.04 -7.45
CA SER A 46 0.48 -17.76 -7.07
C SER A 46 -0.47 -18.02 -8.23
N VAL A 47 -1.67 -18.47 -7.93
CA VAL A 47 -2.76 -18.61 -8.91
C VAL A 47 -3.34 -17.25 -9.33
N GLY A 48 -3.03 -16.18 -8.59
CA GLY A 48 -3.45 -14.81 -8.88
C GLY A 48 -4.98 -14.69 -8.98
N HIS A 49 -5.47 -14.11 -10.07
CA HIS A 49 -6.90 -13.88 -10.32
C HIS A 49 -7.70 -15.18 -10.54
N ARG A 50 -7.03 -16.30 -10.83
CA ARG A 50 -7.68 -17.61 -10.98
C ARG A 50 -7.95 -18.33 -9.66
N LEU A 51 -7.90 -17.63 -8.53
CA LEU A 51 -8.10 -18.23 -7.21
C LEU A 51 -9.41 -19.00 -7.11
N THR A 52 -10.50 -18.43 -7.62
CA THR A 52 -11.84 -19.04 -7.58
C THR A 52 -12.03 -20.23 -8.53
N GLU A 53 -11.08 -20.48 -9.41
CA GLU A 53 -11.09 -21.61 -10.33
C GLU A 53 -10.10 -22.68 -9.89
N ALA A 54 -8.95 -22.28 -9.36
CA ALA A 54 -7.82 -23.16 -9.12
C ALA A 54 -7.76 -23.71 -7.70
N ALA A 55 -8.22 -22.94 -6.68
CA ALA A 55 -8.08 -23.35 -5.28
C ALA A 55 -9.06 -24.47 -4.91
N ILE A 56 -8.63 -25.39 -4.05
CA ILE A 56 -9.40 -26.57 -3.61
C ILE A 56 -10.74 -26.15 -2.98
N VAL A 57 -10.74 -25.08 -2.19
CA VAL A 57 -11.95 -24.56 -1.52
C VAL A 57 -13.04 -24.10 -2.49
N PHE A 58 -12.70 -23.88 -3.75
CA PHE A 58 -13.63 -23.55 -4.84
C PHE A 58 -13.82 -24.69 -5.85
N GLY A 59 -13.36 -25.91 -5.53
CA GLY A 59 -13.48 -27.08 -6.39
C GLY A 59 -12.32 -27.28 -7.38
N GLY A 60 -11.26 -26.51 -7.28
CA GLY A 60 -10.02 -26.70 -8.04
C GLY A 60 -9.10 -27.76 -7.41
N GLU A 61 -7.91 -27.90 -7.96
CA GLU A 61 -6.93 -28.93 -7.57
C GLU A 61 -5.66 -28.35 -6.95
N THR A 62 -5.51 -27.03 -6.95
CA THR A 62 -4.28 -26.37 -6.47
C THR A 62 -4.42 -25.97 -5.01
N MET A 63 -3.55 -26.50 -4.15
CA MET A 63 -3.50 -26.10 -2.76
C MET A 63 -2.91 -24.70 -2.63
N THR A 64 -3.67 -23.78 -2.03
CA THR A 64 -3.32 -22.38 -1.83
C THR A 64 -3.35 -21.98 -0.35
N LEU A 65 -2.83 -20.81 -0.03
CA LEU A 65 -2.95 -20.28 1.34
C LEU A 65 -4.40 -19.96 1.73
N THR A 66 -5.31 -19.77 0.77
CA THR A 66 -6.76 -19.68 1.07
C THR A 66 -7.29 -21.01 1.60
N ASP A 67 -6.91 -22.13 0.99
CA ASP A 67 -7.31 -23.47 1.46
C ASP A 67 -6.77 -23.75 2.87
N ILE A 68 -5.53 -23.38 3.11
CA ILE A 68 -4.91 -23.50 4.45
C ILE A 68 -5.64 -22.61 5.48
N ALA A 69 -6.00 -21.38 5.11
CA ALA A 69 -6.71 -20.47 6.01
C ALA A 69 -8.11 -21.00 6.38
N VAL A 70 -8.84 -21.54 5.41
CA VAL A 70 -10.16 -22.17 5.63
C VAL A 70 -10.02 -23.44 6.47
N ALA A 71 -9.08 -24.32 6.16
CA ALA A 71 -8.83 -25.54 6.92
C ALA A 71 -8.35 -25.26 8.37
N ALA A 72 -7.69 -24.11 8.59
CA ALA A 72 -7.29 -23.62 9.91
C ALA A 72 -8.42 -22.91 10.68
N GLY A 73 -9.59 -22.68 10.08
CA GLY A 73 -10.68 -21.90 10.67
C GLY A 73 -10.40 -20.41 10.77
N LEU A 74 -9.50 -19.88 9.94
CA LEU A 74 -9.14 -18.46 9.92
C LEU A 74 -10.02 -17.64 8.96
N ALA A 75 -10.72 -18.31 8.05
CA ALA A 75 -11.62 -17.71 7.07
C ALA A 75 -12.79 -18.65 6.76
N GLU A 76 -13.93 -18.06 6.43
CA GLU A 76 -15.12 -18.74 5.91
C GLU A 76 -15.31 -18.31 4.44
N ILE A 77 -14.66 -19.06 3.53
CA ILE A 77 -14.62 -18.76 2.09
C ILE A 77 -14.80 -20.09 1.33
N GLY A 78 -15.66 -20.11 0.33
CA GLY A 78 -15.91 -21.29 -0.47
C GLY A 78 -16.52 -22.46 0.33
N GLU A 79 -16.17 -23.68 -0.03
CA GLU A 79 -16.72 -24.90 0.59
C GLU A 79 -15.75 -25.51 1.61
N ASN A 80 -16.04 -25.37 2.89
CA ASN A 80 -15.22 -25.93 3.98
C ASN A 80 -15.01 -27.44 3.85
N ALA A 81 -15.99 -28.19 3.31
CA ALA A 81 -15.91 -29.63 3.11
C ALA A 81 -14.78 -30.02 2.13
N ALA A 82 -14.49 -29.19 1.13
CA ALA A 82 -13.45 -29.46 0.14
C ALA A 82 -12.05 -29.54 0.76
N VAL A 83 -11.77 -28.78 1.82
CA VAL A 83 -10.47 -28.75 2.51
C VAL A 83 -10.41 -29.65 3.75
N ALA A 84 -11.50 -30.36 4.08
CA ALA A 84 -11.58 -31.27 5.26
C ALA A 84 -10.57 -32.42 5.21
N SER A 85 -10.12 -32.82 4.01
CA SER A 85 -9.09 -33.83 3.81
C SER A 85 -7.67 -33.38 4.14
N LEU A 86 -7.42 -32.09 4.29
CA LEU A 86 -6.11 -31.54 4.65
C LEU A 86 -5.77 -31.89 6.10
N SER A 87 -4.67 -32.60 6.29
CA SER A 87 -4.27 -33.01 7.64
C SER A 87 -3.98 -31.81 8.53
N ARG A 88 -4.43 -31.86 9.77
CA ARG A 88 -4.18 -30.81 10.76
C ARG A 88 -2.70 -30.50 10.92
N GLN A 89 -1.83 -31.49 10.78
CA GLN A 89 -0.39 -31.31 10.88
C GLN A 89 0.15 -30.47 9.73
N LYS A 90 -0.26 -30.76 8.47
CA LYS A 90 0.12 -29.96 7.30
C LYS A 90 -0.35 -28.50 7.45
N VAL A 91 -1.60 -28.30 7.81
CA VAL A 91 -2.18 -26.95 8.05
C VAL A 91 -1.38 -26.18 9.10
N LYS A 92 -1.07 -26.82 10.24
CA LYS A 92 -0.28 -26.19 11.32
C LYS A 92 1.13 -25.84 10.87
N SER A 93 1.79 -26.73 10.12
CA SER A 93 3.16 -26.48 9.60
C SER A 93 3.19 -25.29 8.64
N VAL A 94 2.27 -25.24 7.67
CA VAL A 94 2.18 -24.14 6.71
C VAL A 94 1.84 -22.82 7.41
N THR A 95 0.89 -22.82 8.32
CA THR A 95 0.51 -21.63 9.10
C THR A 95 1.70 -21.09 9.91
N ALA A 96 2.52 -21.96 10.49
CA ALA A 96 3.72 -21.56 11.22
C ALA A 96 4.78 -20.93 10.29
N VAL A 97 4.97 -21.47 9.08
CA VAL A 97 5.87 -20.87 8.08
C VAL A 97 5.40 -19.48 7.68
N VAL A 98 4.10 -19.33 7.42
CA VAL A 98 3.50 -18.02 7.07
C VAL A 98 3.68 -17.02 8.21
N ALA A 99 3.37 -17.41 9.44
CA ALA A 99 3.51 -16.54 10.62
C ALA A 99 4.95 -16.04 10.76
N ARG A 100 5.94 -16.93 10.69
CA ARG A 100 7.36 -16.56 10.79
C ARG A 100 7.77 -15.59 9.69
N ARG A 101 7.40 -15.83 8.43
CA ARG A 101 7.75 -14.94 7.31
C ARG A 101 7.10 -13.55 7.47
N LEU A 102 5.89 -13.49 8.02
CA LEU A 102 5.23 -12.21 8.32
C LEU A 102 5.95 -11.48 9.46
N GLU A 103 6.33 -12.18 10.53
CA GLU A 103 7.11 -11.61 11.62
C GLU A 103 8.45 -11.04 11.14
N GLU A 104 9.20 -11.80 10.34
CA GLU A 104 10.45 -11.36 9.73
C GLU A 104 10.27 -10.11 8.85
N ALA A 105 9.19 -10.06 8.05
CA ALA A 105 8.89 -8.93 7.19
C ALA A 105 8.52 -7.69 8.00
N VAL A 106 7.71 -7.84 9.01
CA VAL A 106 7.30 -6.74 9.92
C VAL A 106 8.51 -6.20 10.67
N ASP A 107 9.36 -7.07 11.22
CA ASP A 107 10.56 -6.65 11.96
C ASP A 107 11.52 -5.84 11.07
N ARG A 108 11.69 -6.25 9.81
CA ARG A 108 12.51 -5.51 8.82
C ARG A 108 11.95 -4.12 8.48
N MET A 109 10.65 -3.92 8.62
CA MET A 109 9.98 -2.65 8.31
C MET A 109 9.91 -1.71 9.51
N LYS A 110 10.13 -2.20 10.73
CA LYS A 110 10.18 -1.36 11.94
C LYS A 110 11.40 -0.44 11.91
N THR A 111 11.23 0.75 12.47
CA THR A 111 12.29 1.76 12.59
C THR A 111 12.94 1.77 13.96
N HIS A 112 12.34 1.09 14.93
CA HIS A 112 12.85 0.97 16.32
C HIS A 112 12.40 -0.36 16.94
N ALA A 113 13.06 -0.74 18.01
CA ALA A 113 12.81 -2.03 18.70
C ALA A 113 11.54 -2.07 19.55
N ALA A 114 10.96 -0.92 19.90
CA ALA A 114 9.75 -0.88 20.73
C ALA A 114 8.57 -1.55 20.03
N PRO A 115 7.65 -2.21 20.74
CA PRO A 115 6.45 -2.79 20.16
C PRO A 115 5.55 -1.71 19.54
N GLU A 116 5.08 -1.94 18.33
CA GLU A 116 4.18 -1.05 17.58
C GLU A 116 2.89 -1.79 17.20
N PRO A 117 1.75 -1.09 17.04
CA PRO A 117 0.54 -1.71 16.52
C PRO A 117 0.68 -2.04 15.02
N LEU A 118 0.16 -3.20 14.63
CA LEU A 118 0.11 -3.65 13.24
C LEU A 118 -1.32 -3.60 12.71
N LEU A 119 -1.58 -2.75 11.73
CA LEU A 119 -2.86 -2.71 11.03
C LEU A 119 -2.85 -3.71 9.87
N VAL A 120 -3.77 -4.68 9.89
CA VAL A 120 -3.87 -5.72 8.88
C VAL A 120 -5.06 -5.48 7.96
N VAL A 121 -4.77 -5.31 6.66
CA VAL A 121 -5.77 -5.02 5.62
C VAL A 121 -5.54 -5.85 4.35
N GLY A 122 -6.53 -5.89 3.48
CA GLY A 122 -6.50 -6.62 2.21
C GLY A 122 -7.00 -8.07 2.33
N GLY A 123 -7.12 -8.75 1.19
CA GLY A 123 -7.64 -10.12 1.10
C GLY A 123 -6.79 -11.16 1.85
N GLY A 124 -5.48 -10.92 1.97
CA GLY A 124 -4.56 -11.77 2.72
C GLY A 124 -4.57 -11.57 4.24
N ALA A 125 -5.35 -10.62 4.77
CA ALA A 125 -5.40 -10.29 6.19
C ALA A 125 -5.76 -11.48 7.10
N MET A 126 -6.46 -12.48 6.58
CA MET A 126 -6.80 -13.71 7.27
C MET A 126 -5.58 -14.54 7.67
N LEU A 127 -4.48 -14.43 6.93
CA LEU A 127 -3.24 -15.18 7.15
C LEU A 127 -2.39 -14.61 8.30
N ALA A 128 -2.63 -13.36 8.70
CA ALA A 128 -1.87 -12.75 9.79
C ALA A 128 -2.22 -13.41 11.14
N PRO A 129 -1.24 -13.77 11.96
CA PRO A 129 -1.49 -14.30 13.29
C PRO A 129 -2.17 -13.25 14.20
N LYS A 130 -2.81 -13.71 15.26
CA LYS A 130 -3.48 -12.83 16.25
C LYS A 130 -2.49 -12.03 17.08
N ALA A 131 -1.27 -12.55 17.25
CA ALA A 131 -0.17 -11.92 17.97
C ALA A 131 1.14 -12.22 17.25
N MET A 132 2.08 -11.29 17.29
CA MET A 132 3.42 -11.39 16.69
C MET A 132 4.46 -10.84 17.64
N GLY A 133 5.68 -11.37 17.60
CA GLY A 133 6.82 -10.81 18.31
C GLY A 133 7.08 -9.36 17.86
N GLY A 134 7.38 -8.48 18.82
CA GLY A 134 7.65 -7.06 18.55
C GLY A 134 6.46 -6.21 18.13
N ILE A 135 5.22 -6.75 18.17
CA ILE A 135 3.97 -6.07 17.90
C ILE A 135 3.15 -5.93 19.18
N SER A 136 2.70 -4.73 19.49
CA SER A 136 1.87 -4.47 20.66
C SER A 136 0.44 -4.98 20.51
N GLU A 137 -0.11 -4.84 19.30
CA GLU A 137 -1.46 -5.24 18.97
C GLU A 137 -1.61 -5.48 17.45
N VAL A 138 -2.34 -6.54 17.08
CA VAL A 138 -2.74 -6.80 15.67
C VAL A 138 -4.16 -6.30 15.46
N LEU A 139 -4.27 -5.13 14.81
CA LEU A 139 -5.53 -4.43 14.56
C LEU A 139 -6.22 -4.94 13.29
N ARG A 140 -7.46 -5.38 13.42
CA ARG A 140 -8.33 -5.80 12.32
C ARG A 140 -9.54 -4.89 12.24
N VAL A 141 -9.49 -3.92 11.32
CA VAL A 141 -10.56 -2.92 11.15
C VAL A 141 -11.72 -3.45 10.31
N PRO A 142 -12.93 -2.87 10.45
CA PRO A 142 -14.03 -3.10 9.53
C PRO A 142 -13.61 -2.82 8.08
N HIS A 143 -14.20 -3.52 7.13
CA HIS A 143 -13.91 -3.38 5.68
C HIS A 143 -12.45 -3.65 5.27
N ARG A 144 -11.65 -4.28 6.15
CA ARG A 144 -10.23 -4.58 5.88
C ARG A 144 -9.98 -5.32 4.56
N GLY A 145 -10.91 -6.19 4.13
CA GLY A 145 -10.79 -6.93 2.88
C GLY A 145 -10.87 -6.08 1.61
N VAL A 146 -11.48 -4.89 1.70
CA VAL A 146 -11.67 -3.93 0.61
C VAL A 146 -10.98 -2.58 0.89
N ALA A 147 -9.95 -2.58 1.71
CA ALA A 147 -9.24 -1.38 2.13
C ALA A 147 -8.75 -0.52 0.95
N ASN A 148 -8.30 -1.15 -0.16
CA ASN A 148 -7.90 -0.44 -1.36
C ASN A 148 -9.06 0.33 -1.99
N ALA A 149 -10.26 -0.27 -2.07
CA ALA A 149 -11.45 0.41 -2.59
C ALA A 149 -11.88 1.56 -1.69
N VAL A 150 -11.83 1.36 -0.36
CA VAL A 150 -12.11 2.44 0.61
C VAL A 150 -11.08 3.56 0.46
N GLY A 151 -9.80 3.23 0.36
CA GLY A 151 -8.74 4.21 0.14
C GLY A 151 -8.93 4.98 -1.17
N ALA A 152 -9.29 4.31 -2.25
CA ALA A 152 -9.57 4.95 -3.53
C ALA A 152 -10.81 5.87 -3.47
N ALA A 153 -11.86 5.45 -2.75
CA ALA A 153 -13.08 6.24 -2.58
C ALA A 153 -12.87 7.50 -1.72
N THR A 154 -11.86 7.49 -0.85
CA THR A 154 -11.51 8.61 0.04
C THR A 154 -10.24 9.35 -0.41
N ALA A 155 -9.68 8.97 -1.57
CA ALA A 155 -8.48 9.60 -2.10
C ALA A 155 -8.75 11.07 -2.44
N GLN A 156 -7.79 11.91 -2.08
CA GLN A 156 -7.79 13.32 -2.44
C GLN A 156 -6.97 13.52 -3.72
N VAL A 157 -7.34 14.54 -4.49
CA VAL A 157 -6.54 15.00 -5.63
C VAL A 157 -5.39 15.85 -5.12
N SER A 158 -4.19 15.65 -5.64
CA SER A 158 -3.03 16.43 -5.25
C SER A 158 -2.42 17.19 -6.42
N GLY A 159 -1.90 18.38 -6.12
CA GLY A 159 -0.99 19.12 -6.97
C GLY A 159 0.34 19.31 -6.25
N GLU A 160 1.42 19.07 -6.95
CA GLU A 160 2.79 19.19 -6.41
C GLU A 160 3.64 20.10 -7.28
N VAL A 161 4.55 20.82 -6.64
CA VAL A 161 5.62 21.58 -7.26
C VAL A 161 6.92 21.22 -6.58
N ASP A 162 7.92 20.83 -7.37
CA ASP A 162 9.30 20.60 -6.93
C ASP A 162 10.21 21.31 -7.95
N ARG A 163 10.61 22.55 -7.63
CA ARG A 163 11.34 23.42 -8.55
C ARG A 163 12.42 24.22 -7.86
N VAL A 164 13.42 24.61 -8.64
CA VAL A 164 14.47 25.54 -8.20
C VAL A 164 14.07 26.96 -8.61
N PHE A 165 14.00 27.84 -7.62
CA PHE A 165 13.79 29.26 -7.77
C PHE A 165 15.10 30.02 -7.55
N ARG A 166 15.27 31.18 -8.19
CA ARG A 166 16.47 32.01 -8.08
C ARG A 166 16.08 33.45 -7.86
N ASP A 167 16.95 34.20 -7.18
CA ASP A 167 16.83 35.64 -6.98
C ASP A 167 15.48 36.06 -6.38
N MET A 168 14.89 35.24 -5.55
CA MET A 168 13.64 35.49 -4.83
C MET A 168 13.84 35.39 -3.33
N THR A 169 13.05 36.13 -2.57
CA THR A 169 12.99 35.96 -1.12
C THR A 169 12.28 34.62 -0.80
N ARG A 170 12.58 34.07 0.38
CA ARG A 170 11.97 32.83 0.85
C ARG A 170 10.43 32.87 0.79
N ASP A 171 9.84 33.93 1.26
CA ASP A 171 8.38 34.05 1.30
C ASP A 171 7.77 34.15 -0.10
N THR A 172 8.41 34.91 -0.99
CA THR A 172 7.95 35.05 -2.38
C THR A 172 8.04 33.71 -3.14
N LEU A 173 9.15 32.98 -3.01
CA LEU A 173 9.30 31.71 -3.71
C LEU A 173 8.33 30.64 -3.20
N LEU A 174 8.09 30.59 -1.87
CA LEU A 174 7.15 29.63 -1.29
C LEU A 174 5.70 29.97 -1.68
N ALA A 175 5.34 31.24 -1.71
CA ALA A 175 4.03 31.68 -2.20
C ALA A 175 3.81 31.34 -3.68
N ALA A 176 4.83 31.54 -4.52
CA ALA A 176 4.78 31.18 -5.93
C ALA A 176 4.65 29.66 -6.13
N ALA A 177 5.44 28.87 -5.40
CA ALA A 177 5.36 27.41 -5.45
C ALA A 177 4.00 26.89 -4.98
N GLU A 178 3.42 27.51 -3.92
CA GLU A 178 2.10 27.12 -3.43
C GLU A 178 0.99 27.48 -4.43
N ALA A 179 1.04 28.64 -5.06
CA ALA A 179 0.08 29.02 -6.10
C ALA A 179 0.10 28.02 -7.27
N MET A 180 1.29 27.65 -7.75
CA MET A 180 1.44 26.64 -8.80
C MET A 180 0.93 25.26 -8.37
N ALA A 181 1.19 24.84 -7.12
CA ALA A 181 0.70 23.56 -6.60
C ALA A 181 -0.84 23.54 -6.50
N ARG A 182 -1.47 24.68 -6.14
CA ARG A 182 -2.94 24.84 -6.15
C ARG A 182 -3.51 24.74 -7.55
N GLU A 183 -2.89 25.41 -8.52
CA GLU A 183 -3.30 25.32 -9.93
C GLU A 183 -3.20 23.88 -10.46
N ASN A 184 -2.10 23.18 -10.14
CA ASN A 184 -1.93 21.77 -10.51
C ASN A 184 -3.00 20.87 -9.89
N ALA A 185 -3.36 21.07 -8.62
CA ALA A 185 -4.42 20.32 -7.96
C ALA A 185 -5.78 20.54 -8.62
N ILE A 186 -6.13 21.81 -8.94
CA ILE A 186 -7.37 22.18 -9.63
C ILE A 186 -7.39 21.55 -11.04
N ALA A 187 -6.31 21.65 -11.78
CA ALA A 187 -6.19 21.05 -13.12
C ALA A 187 -6.33 19.53 -13.10
N ALA A 188 -5.91 18.90 -11.98
CA ALA A 188 -6.09 17.46 -11.75
C ALA A 188 -7.51 17.09 -11.27
N GLY A 189 -8.40 18.05 -11.03
CA GLY A 189 -9.80 17.83 -10.66
C GLY A 189 -10.11 18.02 -9.18
N ALA A 190 -9.27 18.71 -8.42
CA ALA A 190 -9.59 19.06 -7.02
C ALA A 190 -10.64 20.17 -6.95
N ASP A 191 -11.53 20.10 -5.96
CA ASP A 191 -12.42 21.21 -5.61
C ASP A 191 -11.62 22.36 -5.00
N PRO A 192 -11.62 23.56 -5.64
CA PRO A 192 -10.88 24.71 -5.16
C PRO A 192 -11.21 25.13 -3.73
N ALA A 193 -12.44 24.88 -3.26
CA ALA A 193 -12.89 25.24 -1.92
C ALA A 193 -12.28 24.37 -0.81
N THR A 194 -11.77 23.19 -1.16
CA THR A 194 -11.26 22.20 -0.19
C THR A 194 -9.73 22.15 -0.11
N LEU A 195 -9.04 22.95 -0.92
CA LEU A 195 -7.58 22.92 -1.05
C LEU A 195 -6.86 23.22 0.27
N LYS A 196 -5.96 22.32 0.65
CA LYS A 196 -5.10 22.42 1.83
C LYS A 196 -3.64 22.15 1.47
N THR A 197 -2.75 22.99 1.92
CA THR A 197 -1.31 22.76 1.80
C THR A 197 -0.87 21.78 2.88
N ILE A 198 -0.29 20.64 2.48
CA ILE A 198 0.11 19.58 3.39
C ILE A 198 1.63 19.40 3.50
N GLU A 199 2.38 19.94 2.54
CA GLU A 199 3.83 19.92 2.53
C GLU A 199 4.34 21.27 2.03
N ARG A 200 5.36 21.82 2.73
CA ARG A 200 5.99 23.08 2.37
C ARG A 200 7.44 23.03 2.84
N GLU A 201 8.36 22.78 1.91
CA GLU A 201 9.78 22.67 2.17
C GLU A 201 10.57 23.61 1.27
N ASP A 202 11.66 24.15 1.80
CA ASP A 202 12.64 24.90 1.04
C ASP A 202 14.06 24.46 1.41
N LEU A 203 14.88 24.21 0.39
CA LEU A 203 16.26 23.77 0.53
C LEU A 203 17.18 24.71 -0.25
N PRO A 204 18.00 25.53 0.44
CA PRO A 204 19.01 26.34 -0.22
C PRO A 204 20.06 25.49 -0.94
N LEU A 205 20.37 25.83 -2.18
CA LEU A 205 21.37 25.15 -3.02
C LEU A 205 22.61 26.03 -3.13
N ALA A 206 23.44 26.02 -2.10
CA ALA A 206 24.61 26.90 -1.97
C ALA A 206 25.66 26.75 -3.11
N TYR A 207 25.61 25.63 -3.85
CA TYR A 207 26.49 25.36 -4.98
C TYR A 207 26.00 25.96 -6.32
N LEU A 208 24.79 26.52 -6.35
CA LEU A 208 24.22 27.16 -7.54
C LEU A 208 24.21 28.69 -7.39
N PRO A 209 24.50 29.42 -8.48
CA PRO A 209 24.41 30.90 -8.48
C PRO A 209 22.97 31.40 -8.34
N GLY A 210 22.81 32.68 -7.92
CA GLY A 210 21.52 33.35 -7.87
C GLY A 210 20.68 32.96 -6.65
N ASN A 211 21.33 32.72 -5.49
CA ASN A 211 20.62 32.32 -4.26
C ASN A 211 19.56 31.24 -4.52
N ALA A 212 19.97 30.22 -5.27
CA ALA A 212 19.08 29.16 -5.71
C ALA A 212 18.49 28.37 -4.53
N VAL A 213 17.17 28.23 -4.51
CA VAL A 213 16.44 27.47 -3.50
C VAL A 213 15.52 26.48 -4.19
N ARG A 214 15.61 25.21 -3.84
CA ARG A 214 14.64 24.19 -4.26
C ARG A 214 13.44 24.29 -3.34
N ALA A 215 12.28 24.64 -3.87
CA ALA A 215 11.03 24.61 -3.13
C ALA A 215 10.19 23.41 -3.54
N ARG A 216 9.62 22.76 -2.54
CA ARG A 216 8.68 21.65 -2.68
C ARG A 216 7.43 22.01 -1.93
N VAL A 217 6.31 22.00 -2.64
CA VAL A 217 4.99 22.27 -2.06
C VAL A 217 4.00 21.25 -2.61
N ARG A 218 3.20 20.66 -1.71
CA ARG A 218 2.09 19.80 -2.06
C ARG A 218 0.79 20.32 -1.48
N VAL A 219 -0.21 20.41 -2.34
CA VAL A 219 -1.58 20.80 -2.01
C VAL A 219 -2.50 19.63 -2.31
N VAL A 220 -3.47 19.37 -1.45
CA VAL A 220 -4.51 18.36 -1.66
C VAL A 220 -5.89 18.99 -1.55
N GLY A 221 -6.85 18.40 -2.24
CA GLY A 221 -8.26 18.76 -2.15
C GLY A 221 -9.15 17.57 -2.45
N ASP A 222 -10.40 17.67 -2.08
CA ASP A 222 -11.40 16.65 -2.39
C ASP A 222 -11.66 16.64 -3.90
N ILE A 223 -12.14 15.52 -4.43
CA ILE A 223 -12.49 15.41 -5.85
C ILE A 223 -13.63 16.38 -6.14
N GLY A 224 -13.41 17.33 -7.05
CA GLY A 224 -14.45 18.24 -7.51
C GLY A 224 -15.56 17.46 -8.22
N THR A 225 -16.79 17.80 -7.98
CA THR A 225 -17.91 17.32 -8.77
C THR A 225 -17.71 17.74 -10.21
N LEU A 226 -17.38 16.79 -11.09
CA LEU A 226 -17.42 17.03 -12.53
C LEU A 226 -18.86 17.49 -12.83
N ALA A 227 -19.01 18.76 -13.22
CA ALA A 227 -20.25 19.20 -13.81
C ALA A 227 -20.48 18.27 -15.03
N HIS A 228 -21.45 17.35 -14.92
CA HIS A 228 -21.88 16.60 -16.09
C HIS A 228 -22.18 17.63 -17.18
N PRO A 229 -21.58 17.52 -18.38
CA PRO A 229 -22.04 18.31 -19.49
C PRO A 229 -23.51 17.96 -19.68
N GLN A 230 -24.40 18.87 -19.26
CA GLN A 230 -25.81 18.75 -19.56
C GLN A 230 -25.91 18.68 -21.08
N ASN A 231 -26.49 17.59 -21.56
CA ASN A 231 -26.85 17.35 -22.96
C ASN A 231 -27.20 18.66 -23.67
N ALA A 232 -26.33 19.12 -24.55
CA ALA A 232 -26.72 20.02 -25.61
C ALA A 232 -27.66 19.22 -26.54
N LYS A 233 -28.93 19.58 -26.51
CA LYS A 233 -29.96 19.10 -27.46
C LYS A 233 -29.60 19.60 -28.88
#